data_36bbd4b9daba3c445fb19afb65eadf20
#
_entry.id   36bbd4b9daba3c445fb19afb65eadf20
#
_cell.length_a   1.000
_cell.length_b   1.000
_cell.length_c   1.000
_cell.angle_alpha   90.00
_cell.angle_beta   90.00
_cell.angle_gamma   90.00
#
_symmetry.space_group_name_H-M   'P 1'
#
loop_
_entity.id
_entity.type
_entity.pdbx_description
1 polymer ?
#
loop_
_entity_poly.entity_id
_entity_poly.type
_entity_poly.pdbx_seq_one_letter_code
_entity_poly.pdbx_strand_id
1 'polypeptide(L)'
;MSNNHLIIGLGGTGGKVIRQLKKTIERSKDAHGNSPSDARFEFLYVDTSRDELDKKEEWIVLGKEIDLARSQYLINEVSSVRPVLSDPDSFPGLKGWIEPRSVFDLFMATTAGAAQRRKLGRLVFAQNASNFVKAVEDRLAVLESGPGGKVGAVIHVVCGLAGGTGSGSVVDAVAQIRHKCPDANQYRILIYA
;
A
#
# COMPACT_ATOMS: atom_id res chain seq x y z
N MET A 1 22.33 9.80 3.97
CA MET A 1 20.98 9.20 3.93
C MET A 1 20.66 8.88 2.48
N SER A 2 19.91 7.85 2.20
CA SER A 2 19.48 7.55 0.82
C SER A 2 18.52 8.64 0.33
N ASN A 3 18.66 9.06 -0.94
CA ASN A 3 17.71 9.95 -1.60
C ASN A 3 16.55 9.17 -2.26
N ASN A 4 16.46 7.87 -2.00
CA ASN A 4 15.38 7.01 -2.47
C ASN A 4 14.21 7.04 -1.50
N HIS A 5 13.02 7.29 -2.01
CA HIS A 5 11.80 7.33 -1.22
C HIS A 5 10.75 6.41 -1.83
N LEU A 6 10.33 5.38 -1.08
CA LEU A 6 9.19 4.54 -1.42
C LEU A 6 7.98 4.99 -0.60
N ILE A 7 6.93 5.44 -1.28
CA ILE A 7 5.69 5.89 -0.65
C ILE A 7 4.63 4.81 -0.83
N ILE A 8 4.20 4.22 0.29
CA ILE A 8 3.18 3.16 0.34
C ILE A 8 1.91 3.74 0.94
N GLY A 9 0.84 3.82 0.16
CA GLY A 9 -0.48 4.24 0.63
C GLY A 9 -1.37 3.04 0.86
N LEU A 10 -1.91 2.91 2.07
CA LEU A 10 -2.81 1.84 2.45
C LEU A 10 -4.25 2.37 2.57
N GLY A 11 -5.14 1.85 1.73
CA GLY A 11 -6.55 2.23 1.67
C GLY A 11 -6.79 3.62 1.08
N GLY A 12 -8.05 4.04 0.98
CA GLY A 12 -8.45 5.28 0.30
C GLY A 12 -7.76 6.55 0.81
N THR A 13 -7.51 6.68 2.12
CA THR A 13 -6.77 7.82 2.68
C THR A 13 -5.32 7.82 2.19
N GLY A 14 -4.64 6.66 2.23
CA GLY A 14 -3.28 6.52 1.70
C GLY A 14 -3.22 6.87 0.22
N GLY A 15 -4.19 6.42 -0.57
CA GLY A 15 -4.30 6.75 -1.98
C GLY A 15 -4.45 8.25 -2.24
N LYS A 16 -5.29 8.95 -1.46
CA LYS A 16 -5.45 10.42 -1.57
C LYS A 16 -4.13 11.15 -1.32
N VAL A 17 -3.37 10.73 -0.30
CA VAL A 17 -2.07 11.34 0.01
C VAL A 17 -1.06 11.09 -1.11
N ILE A 18 -0.97 9.87 -1.64
CA ILE A 18 -0.12 9.55 -2.81
C ILE A 18 -0.46 10.45 -3.99
N ARG A 19 -1.76 10.61 -4.32
CA ARG A 19 -2.20 11.46 -5.42
C ARG A 19 -1.74 12.90 -5.23
N GLN A 20 -1.92 13.48 -4.05
CA GLN A 20 -1.51 14.86 -3.77
C GLN A 20 0.01 15.01 -3.81
N LEU A 21 0.75 14.07 -3.24
CA LEU A 21 2.21 14.11 -3.26
C LEU A 21 2.74 14.03 -4.71
N LYS A 22 2.22 13.09 -5.51
CA LYS A 22 2.63 12.96 -6.92
C LYS A 22 2.30 14.22 -7.72
N LYS A 23 1.12 14.85 -7.50
CA LYS A 23 0.78 16.14 -8.08
C LYS A 23 1.75 17.24 -7.70
N THR A 24 2.16 17.29 -6.43
CA THR A 24 3.12 18.28 -5.93
C THR A 24 4.49 18.08 -6.58
N ILE A 25 4.97 16.85 -6.66
CA ILE A 25 6.22 16.50 -7.33
C ILE A 25 6.17 16.90 -8.81
N GLU A 26 5.09 16.60 -9.51
CA GLU A 26 4.95 16.95 -10.94
C GLU A 26 4.94 18.47 -11.15
N ARG A 27 4.27 19.24 -10.28
CA ARG A 27 4.24 20.70 -10.34
C ARG A 27 5.58 21.34 -10.01
N SER A 28 6.44 20.68 -9.25
CA SER A 28 7.76 21.20 -8.86
C SER A 28 8.82 21.03 -9.95
N LYS A 29 8.53 20.29 -11.02
CA LYS A 29 9.44 20.11 -12.16
C LYS A 29 9.56 21.40 -12.95
N ASP A 30 10.77 21.65 -13.47
CA ASP A 30 11.02 22.76 -14.40
C ASP A 30 10.38 22.53 -15.78
N ALA A 31 10.55 23.52 -16.68
CA ALA A 31 10.02 23.44 -18.05
C ALA A 31 10.62 22.26 -18.87
N HIS A 32 11.76 21.71 -18.44
CA HIS A 32 12.43 20.58 -19.06
C HIS A 32 12.08 19.24 -18.39
N GLY A 33 11.24 19.27 -17.35
CA GLY A 33 10.80 18.09 -16.61
C GLY A 33 11.77 17.62 -15.52
N ASN A 34 12.79 18.43 -15.18
CA ASN A 34 13.73 18.09 -14.11
C ASN A 34 13.15 18.39 -12.74
N SER A 35 13.37 17.50 -11.79
CA SER A 35 13.03 17.73 -10.38
C SER A 35 14.04 18.68 -9.73
N PRO A 36 13.59 19.54 -8.79
CA PRO A 36 14.46 20.46 -8.08
C PRO A 36 15.41 19.78 -7.09
N SER A 37 15.30 18.49 -6.89
CA SER A 37 16.13 17.69 -5.98
C SER A 37 16.52 16.36 -6.61
N ASP A 38 17.64 15.79 -6.15
CA ASP A 38 18.11 14.45 -6.53
C ASP A 38 17.27 13.32 -5.89
N ALA A 39 16.17 13.65 -5.20
CA ALA A 39 15.31 12.68 -4.57
C ALA A 39 14.54 11.85 -5.62
N ARG A 40 14.57 10.55 -5.42
CA ARG A 40 13.90 9.59 -6.29
C ARG A 40 12.69 9.02 -5.56
N PHE A 41 11.56 8.97 -6.26
CA PHE A 41 10.29 8.55 -5.67
C PHE A 41 9.72 7.36 -6.44
N GLU A 42 9.34 6.33 -5.70
CA GLU A 42 8.48 5.26 -6.15
C GLU A 42 7.22 5.20 -5.29
N PHE A 43 6.16 4.68 -5.87
CA PHE A 43 4.85 4.63 -5.23
C PHE A 43 4.30 3.22 -5.25
N LEU A 44 3.56 2.86 -4.18
CA LEU A 44 2.76 1.65 -4.11
C LEU A 44 1.43 1.98 -3.44
N TYR A 45 0.33 1.88 -4.17
CA TYR A 45 -1.01 2.07 -3.63
C TYR A 45 -1.69 0.72 -3.45
N VAL A 46 -2.07 0.41 -2.21
CA VAL A 46 -2.68 -0.85 -1.81
C VAL A 46 -4.11 -0.59 -1.34
N ASP A 47 -5.10 -1.18 -1.99
CA ASP A 47 -6.50 -1.10 -1.55
C ASP A 47 -7.22 -2.44 -1.75
N THR A 48 -8.38 -2.57 -1.10
CA THR A 48 -9.33 -3.66 -1.25
C THR A 48 -10.49 -3.29 -2.19
N SER A 49 -10.60 -2.02 -2.58
CA SER A 49 -11.62 -1.48 -3.49
C SER A 49 -11.01 -1.08 -4.82
N ARG A 50 -11.52 -1.67 -5.92
CA ARG A 50 -11.14 -1.27 -7.28
C ARG A 50 -11.62 0.14 -7.61
N ASP A 51 -12.81 0.51 -7.15
CA ASP A 51 -13.40 1.83 -7.42
C ASP A 51 -12.53 2.97 -6.88
N GLU A 52 -11.84 2.76 -5.75
CA GLU A 52 -10.90 3.74 -5.20
C GLU A 52 -9.62 3.86 -6.04
N LEU A 53 -9.22 2.80 -6.72
CA LEU A 53 -8.05 2.80 -7.59
C LEU A 53 -8.36 3.44 -8.97
N ASP A 54 -9.59 3.29 -9.45
CA ASP A 54 -10.00 3.67 -10.82
C ASP A 54 -10.45 5.13 -10.95
N LYS A 55 -10.30 5.98 -9.91
CA LYS A 55 -10.65 7.41 -9.93
C LYS A 55 -9.67 8.25 -10.76
N LYS A 56 -9.73 8.10 -12.09
CA LYS A 56 -8.76 8.72 -13.02
C LYS A 56 -8.80 10.24 -13.02
N GLU A 57 -9.98 10.85 -12.90
CA GLU A 57 -10.14 12.30 -12.86
C GLU A 57 -9.37 12.98 -11.72
N GLU A 58 -9.08 12.26 -10.66
CA GLU A 58 -8.27 12.76 -9.56
C GLU A 58 -6.75 12.82 -9.86
N TRP A 59 -6.31 12.26 -10.99
CA TRP A 59 -4.91 12.21 -11.41
C TRP A 59 -4.48 13.25 -12.43
N ILE A 60 -5.29 14.27 -12.67
CA ILE A 60 -5.00 15.32 -13.67
C ILE A 60 -4.29 16.51 -13.02
N VAL A 61 -3.19 16.97 -13.63
CA VAL A 61 -2.46 18.19 -13.27
C VAL A 61 -2.21 18.99 -14.55
N LEU A 62 -2.66 20.25 -14.59
CA LEU A 62 -2.49 21.15 -15.75
C LEU A 62 -2.91 20.48 -17.07
N GLY A 63 -3.99 19.70 -17.04
CA GLY A 63 -4.50 18.98 -18.21
C GLY A 63 -3.75 17.70 -18.58
N LYS A 64 -2.67 17.35 -17.86
CA LYS A 64 -1.89 16.13 -18.05
C LYS A 64 -2.28 15.07 -17.04
N GLU A 65 -2.55 13.85 -17.50
CA GLU A 65 -2.72 12.67 -16.64
C GLU A 65 -1.36 12.26 -16.06
N ILE A 66 -1.32 12.10 -14.73
CA ILE A 66 -0.10 11.74 -13.97
C ILE A 66 -0.27 10.45 -13.18
N ASP A 67 -1.20 9.59 -13.61
CA ASP A 67 -1.58 8.37 -12.92
C ASP A 67 -0.39 7.49 -12.55
N LEU A 68 -0.61 6.58 -11.63
CA LEU A 68 0.35 5.54 -11.26
C LEU A 68 0.41 4.48 -12.37
N ALA A 69 1.60 3.95 -12.63
CA ALA A 69 1.75 2.78 -13.49
C ALA A 69 1.02 1.57 -12.87
N ARG A 70 0.54 0.65 -13.71
CA ARG A 70 -0.20 -0.54 -13.22
C ARG A 70 0.58 -1.34 -12.17
N SER A 71 1.89 -1.38 -12.25
CA SER A 71 2.78 -2.03 -11.29
C SER A 71 2.89 -1.32 -9.93
N GLN A 72 2.38 -0.11 -9.82
CA GLN A 72 2.34 0.69 -8.59
C GLN A 72 0.99 0.55 -7.86
N TYR A 73 0.06 -0.24 -8.39
CA TYR A 73 -1.21 -0.59 -7.75
C TYR A 73 -1.18 -2.04 -7.28
N LEU A 74 -1.67 -2.28 -6.07
CA LEU A 74 -1.93 -3.62 -5.55
C LEU A 74 -3.36 -3.71 -5.04
N ILE A 75 -4.16 -4.55 -5.68
CA ILE A 75 -5.52 -4.82 -5.25
C ILE A 75 -5.50 -6.08 -4.39
N ASN A 76 -5.88 -5.95 -3.14
CA ASN A 76 -6.10 -7.05 -2.22
C ASN A 76 -7.56 -7.51 -2.33
N GLU A 77 -7.81 -8.58 -3.05
CA GLU A 77 -9.18 -9.03 -3.32
C GLU A 77 -9.83 -9.67 -2.09
N VAL A 78 -11.06 -9.23 -1.79
CA VAL A 78 -11.86 -9.79 -0.68
C VAL A 78 -12.24 -11.25 -0.92
N SER A 79 -12.34 -11.67 -2.18
CA SER A 79 -12.60 -13.07 -2.56
C SER A 79 -11.58 -14.05 -2.00
N SER A 80 -10.35 -13.61 -1.76
CA SER A 80 -9.25 -14.42 -1.20
C SER A 80 -9.51 -14.93 0.21
N VAL A 81 -10.45 -14.33 0.95
CA VAL A 81 -10.72 -14.71 2.35
C VAL A 81 -11.77 -15.83 2.50
N ARG A 82 -12.50 -16.16 1.45
CA ARG A 82 -13.52 -17.21 1.52
C ARG A 82 -13.00 -18.58 2.01
N PRO A 83 -11.87 -19.10 1.50
CA PRO A 83 -11.32 -20.36 2.00
C PRO A 83 -10.99 -20.33 3.49
N VAL A 84 -10.47 -19.20 3.98
CA VAL A 84 -10.13 -19.02 5.39
C VAL A 84 -11.36 -19.03 6.28
N LEU A 85 -12.45 -18.41 5.82
CA LEU A 85 -13.70 -18.34 6.57
C LEU A 85 -14.46 -19.69 6.57
N SER A 86 -14.29 -20.51 5.54
CA SER A 86 -14.88 -21.84 5.46
C SER A 86 -14.15 -22.87 6.32
N ASP A 87 -12.84 -22.72 6.50
CA ASP A 87 -12.00 -23.62 7.31
C ASP A 87 -10.92 -22.84 8.08
N PRO A 88 -11.29 -22.12 9.16
CA PRO A 88 -10.34 -21.35 9.96
C PRO A 88 -9.30 -22.22 10.68
N ASP A 89 -9.58 -23.50 10.90
CA ASP A 89 -8.68 -24.42 11.59
C ASP A 89 -7.42 -24.72 10.76
N SER A 90 -7.52 -24.68 9.46
CA SER A 90 -6.37 -24.79 8.55
C SER A 90 -5.47 -23.54 8.55
N PHE A 91 -5.86 -22.47 9.25
CA PHE A 91 -5.12 -21.19 9.33
C PHE A 91 -4.81 -20.79 10.77
N PRO A 92 -3.94 -21.51 11.50
CA PRO A 92 -3.74 -21.31 12.94
C PRO A 92 -3.26 -19.90 13.30
N GLY A 93 -2.52 -19.23 12.43
CA GLY A 93 -2.10 -17.83 12.62
C GLY A 93 -3.25 -16.82 12.60
N LEU A 94 -4.39 -17.19 12.04
CA LEU A 94 -5.59 -16.35 11.97
C LEU A 94 -6.59 -16.71 13.05
N LYS A 95 -6.62 -17.98 13.49
CA LYS A 95 -7.59 -18.52 14.44
C LYS A 95 -7.66 -17.72 15.75
N GLY A 96 -6.52 -17.20 16.24
CA GLY A 96 -6.45 -16.49 17.52
C GLY A 96 -7.15 -15.13 17.58
N TRP A 97 -7.50 -14.54 16.42
CA TRP A 97 -8.12 -13.20 16.37
C TRP A 97 -9.35 -13.10 15.48
N ILE A 98 -9.66 -14.14 14.70
CA ILE A 98 -10.91 -14.24 13.94
C ILE A 98 -11.91 -15.04 14.79
N GLU A 99 -12.97 -14.38 15.26
CA GLU A 99 -14.12 -15.05 15.86
C GLU A 99 -14.98 -15.62 14.74
N PRO A 100 -15.16 -16.97 14.65
CA PRO A 100 -15.62 -17.62 13.42
C PRO A 100 -17.03 -17.23 12.95
N ARG A 101 -17.96 -16.91 13.85
CA ARG A 101 -19.37 -16.67 13.46
C ARG A 101 -19.74 -15.20 13.30
N SER A 102 -19.42 -14.35 14.25
CA SER A 102 -19.77 -12.93 14.17
C SER A 102 -19.07 -12.19 13.02
N VAL A 103 -17.92 -12.71 12.61
CA VAL A 103 -17.14 -12.16 11.49
C VAL A 103 -17.67 -12.68 10.15
N PHE A 104 -18.13 -13.94 10.10
CA PHE A 104 -18.65 -14.56 8.88
C PHE A 104 -19.88 -13.85 8.32
N ASP A 105 -20.89 -13.60 9.17
CA ASP A 105 -22.11 -12.89 8.75
C ASP A 105 -21.78 -11.45 8.30
N LEU A 106 -20.79 -10.85 8.92
CA LEU A 106 -20.28 -9.53 8.58
C LEU A 106 -19.60 -9.48 7.20
N PHE A 107 -18.94 -10.57 6.80
CA PHE A 107 -18.20 -10.67 5.53
C PHE A 107 -19.08 -11.05 4.36
N MET A 108 -20.08 -11.89 4.59
CA MET A 108 -21.03 -12.30 3.53
C MET A 108 -21.91 -11.14 3.06
N ALA A 109 -22.11 -10.12 3.92
CA ALA A 109 -22.86 -8.91 3.58
C ALA A 109 -22.05 -7.84 2.82
N THR A 110 -20.75 -8.06 2.59
CA THR A 110 -19.86 -7.02 2.00
C THR A 110 -19.40 -7.46 0.63
N THR A 111 -19.90 -6.83 -0.42
CA THR A 111 -19.50 -7.08 -1.81
C THR A 111 -18.41 -6.14 -2.31
N ALA A 112 -18.09 -5.07 -1.57
CA ALA A 112 -17.12 -4.06 -1.99
C ALA A 112 -16.15 -3.67 -0.86
N GLY A 113 -14.87 -4.06 -0.99
CA GLY A 113 -13.79 -3.62 -0.14
C GLY A 113 -13.92 -4.03 1.34
N ALA A 114 -13.03 -3.51 2.19
CA ALA A 114 -13.05 -3.80 3.63
C ALA A 114 -14.15 -3.05 4.41
N ALA A 115 -14.93 -2.18 3.75
CA ALA A 115 -16.10 -1.48 4.27
C ALA A 115 -15.91 -0.90 5.70
N GLN A 116 -14.79 -0.21 5.94
CA GLN A 116 -14.39 0.38 7.24
C GLN A 116 -14.22 -0.64 8.39
N ARG A 117 -14.07 -1.91 8.10
CA ARG A 117 -13.91 -2.99 9.09
C ARG A 117 -12.45 -3.41 9.17
N ARG A 118 -11.79 -3.05 10.28
CA ARG A 118 -10.36 -3.33 10.50
C ARG A 118 -10.01 -4.81 10.44
N LYS A 119 -10.82 -5.68 11.09
CA LYS A 119 -10.60 -7.13 11.07
C LYS A 119 -10.63 -7.68 9.65
N LEU A 120 -11.56 -7.21 8.79
CA LEU A 120 -11.61 -7.60 7.40
C LEU A 120 -10.40 -7.09 6.61
N GLY A 121 -10.04 -5.81 6.77
CA GLY A 121 -8.85 -5.26 6.14
C GLY A 121 -7.59 -6.04 6.49
N ARG A 122 -7.44 -6.41 7.76
CA ARG A 122 -6.33 -7.25 8.23
C ARG A 122 -6.33 -8.65 7.62
N LEU A 123 -7.51 -9.31 7.58
CA LEU A 123 -7.64 -10.65 7.01
C LEU A 123 -7.28 -10.66 5.51
N VAL A 124 -7.86 -9.71 4.75
CA VAL A 124 -7.58 -9.59 3.32
C VAL A 124 -6.10 -9.30 3.08
N PHE A 125 -5.48 -8.44 3.89
CA PHE A 125 -4.04 -8.19 3.81
C PHE A 125 -3.22 -9.45 4.09
N ALA A 126 -3.53 -10.19 5.15
CA ALA A 126 -2.82 -11.41 5.52
C ALA A 126 -2.83 -12.45 4.39
N GLN A 127 -3.96 -12.60 3.68
CA GLN A 127 -4.07 -13.49 2.52
C GLN A 127 -3.29 -13.01 1.29
N ASN A 128 -2.97 -11.73 1.21
CA ASN A 128 -2.24 -11.11 0.11
C ASN A 128 -0.83 -10.64 0.51
N ALA A 129 -0.34 -11.02 1.69
CA ALA A 129 0.93 -10.53 2.23
C ALA A 129 2.13 -10.84 1.32
N SER A 130 2.17 -12.00 0.68
CA SER A 130 3.23 -12.37 -0.27
C SER A 130 3.25 -11.45 -1.50
N ASN A 131 2.08 -11.10 -2.03
CA ASN A 131 1.96 -10.17 -3.15
C ASN A 131 2.41 -8.76 -2.74
N PHE A 132 2.08 -8.34 -1.51
CA PHE A 132 2.52 -7.07 -0.96
C PHE A 132 4.05 -7.01 -0.83
N VAL A 133 4.66 -8.04 -0.23
CA VAL A 133 6.13 -8.13 -0.09
C VAL A 133 6.80 -8.05 -1.46
N LYS A 134 6.31 -8.84 -2.44
CA LYS A 134 6.84 -8.80 -3.80
C LYS A 134 6.72 -7.41 -4.43
N ALA A 135 5.57 -6.75 -4.28
CA ALA A 135 5.39 -5.39 -4.82
C ALA A 135 6.34 -4.39 -4.18
N VAL A 136 6.61 -4.49 -2.88
CA VAL A 136 7.61 -3.65 -2.19
C VAL A 136 9.01 -3.90 -2.74
N GLU A 137 9.41 -5.17 -2.91
CA GLU A 137 10.71 -5.54 -3.50
C GLU A 137 10.88 -4.97 -4.90
N ASP A 138 9.87 -5.13 -5.75
CA ASP A 138 9.91 -4.64 -7.13
C ASP A 138 10.09 -3.10 -7.16
N ARG A 139 9.44 -2.35 -6.26
CA ARG A 139 9.59 -0.88 -6.18
C ARG A 139 10.94 -0.47 -5.62
N LEU A 140 11.47 -1.17 -4.63
CA LEU A 140 12.83 -0.93 -4.12
C LEU A 140 13.86 -1.21 -5.19
N ALA A 141 13.74 -2.30 -5.94
CA ALA A 141 14.64 -2.62 -7.04
C ALA A 141 14.67 -1.53 -8.12
N VAL A 142 13.52 -0.92 -8.46
CA VAL A 142 13.45 0.22 -9.38
C VAL A 142 14.23 1.43 -8.83
N LEU A 143 14.09 1.73 -7.54
CA LEU A 143 14.83 2.83 -6.90
C LEU A 143 16.34 2.58 -6.88
N GLU A 144 16.76 1.36 -6.62
CA GLU A 144 18.17 1.00 -6.42
C GLU A 144 18.93 0.78 -7.73
N SER A 145 18.26 0.29 -8.79
CA SER A 145 18.89 -0.06 -10.07
C SER A 145 18.98 1.09 -11.08
N GLY A 146 18.26 2.19 -10.87
CA GLY A 146 18.27 3.32 -11.82
C GLY A 146 19.55 4.17 -11.75
N PRO A 147 19.79 5.07 -12.74
CA PRO A 147 20.93 5.97 -12.74
C PRO A 147 21.05 6.74 -11.43
N GLY A 148 22.21 6.67 -10.76
CA GLY A 148 22.44 7.28 -9.44
C GLY A 148 21.72 6.56 -8.28
N GLY A 149 21.14 5.39 -8.53
CA GLY A 149 20.52 4.55 -7.49
C GLY A 149 21.54 4.10 -6.47
N LYS A 150 21.19 4.21 -5.19
CA LYS A 150 21.96 3.71 -4.06
C LYS A 150 21.12 2.67 -3.33
N VAL A 151 21.78 1.68 -2.76
CA VAL A 151 21.11 0.70 -1.90
C VAL A 151 20.47 1.43 -0.71
N GLY A 152 19.24 1.06 -0.39
CA GLY A 152 18.50 1.61 0.73
C GLY A 152 17.50 2.70 0.31
N ALA A 153 16.51 2.89 1.17
CA ALA A 153 15.43 3.84 0.96
C ALA A 153 14.80 4.30 2.28
N VAL A 154 14.17 5.47 2.24
CA VAL A 154 13.18 5.86 3.25
C VAL A 154 11.83 5.36 2.77
N ILE A 155 11.22 4.47 3.54
CA ILE A 155 9.92 3.85 3.24
C ILE A 155 8.86 4.57 4.06
N HIS A 156 7.95 5.26 3.37
CA HIS A 156 6.86 6.03 3.97
C HIS A 156 5.56 5.21 3.87
N VAL A 157 5.00 4.82 4.99
CA VAL A 157 3.71 4.12 5.05
C VAL A 157 2.63 5.10 5.49
N VAL A 158 1.66 5.34 4.63
CA VAL A 158 0.58 6.32 4.85
C VAL A 158 -0.76 5.61 4.89
N CYS A 159 -1.54 5.85 5.94
CA CYS A 159 -2.87 5.25 6.08
C CYS A 159 -3.82 6.15 6.88
N GLY A 160 -5.11 5.86 6.80
CA GLY A 160 -6.11 6.43 7.69
C GLY A 160 -6.55 5.42 8.74
N LEU A 161 -6.60 5.81 10.01
CA LEU A 161 -6.99 4.92 11.11
C LEU A 161 -8.51 4.68 11.21
N ALA A 162 -9.32 5.48 10.52
CA ALA A 162 -10.79 5.32 10.49
C ALA A 162 -11.27 4.33 9.43
N GLY A 163 -10.44 4.03 8.40
CA GLY A 163 -10.79 3.10 7.32
C GLY A 163 -10.62 1.63 7.71
N GLY A 164 -11.11 0.73 6.85
CA GLY A 164 -10.94 -0.72 7.05
C GLY A 164 -9.58 -1.22 6.54
N THR A 165 -9.22 -0.91 5.30
CA THR A 165 -8.00 -1.38 4.65
C THR A 165 -6.75 -0.87 5.35
N GLY A 166 -6.57 0.45 5.43
CA GLY A 166 -5.36 1.06 6.01
C GLY A 166 -5.17 0.71 7.48
N SER A 167 -6.20 0.96 8.31
CA SER A 167 -6.13 0.70 9.76
C SER A 167 -6.00 -0.78 10.10
N GLY A 168 -6.54 -1.66 9.26
CA GLY A 168 -6.45 -3.11 9.45
C GLY A 168 -5.08 -3.68 9.09
N SER A 169 -4.42 -3.12 8.07
CA SER A 169 -3.20 -3.70 7.50
C SER A 169 -1.90 -3.03 7.94
N VAL A 170 -1.93 -1.80 8.48
CA VAL A 170 -0.71 -1.02 8.71
C VAL A 170 0.33 -1.73 9.58
N VAL A 171 -0.10 -2.39 10.67
CA VAL A 171 0.82 -3.08 11.58
C VAL A 171 1.49 -4.26 10.88
N ASP A 172 0.68 -5.10 10.22
CA ASP A 172 1.19 -6.27 9.50
C ASP A 172 2.05 -5.85 8.30
N ALA A 173 1.66 -4.78 7.57
CA ALA A 173 2.45 -4.23 6.46
C ALA A 173 3.84 -3.77 6.92
N VAL A 174 3.92 -2.99 8.01
CA VAL A 174 5.19 -2.54 8.59
C VAL A 174 6.04 -3.72 9.05
N ALA A 175 5.43 -4.74 9.67
CA ALA A 175 6.13 -5.96 10.09
C ALA A 175 6.71 -6.71 8.88
N GLN A 176 5.95 -6.87 7.80
CA GLN A 176 6.42 -7.52 6.56
C GLN A 176 7.57 -6.72 5.90
N ILE A 177 7.43 -5.39 5.82
CA ILE A 177 8.51 -4.53 5.30
C ILE A 177 9.77 -4.69 6.15
N ARG A 178 9.66 -4.64 7.48
CA ARG A 178 10.83 -4.78 8.38
C ARG A 178 11.45 -6.17 8.30
N HIS A 179 10.64 -7.21 8.17
CA HIS A 179 11.14 -8.57 7.98
C HIS A 179 11.96 -8.69 6.67
N LYS A 180 11.49 -8.05 5.59
CA LYS A 180 12.18 -8.06 4.29
C LYS A 180 13.40 -7.12 4.24
N CYS A 181 13.31 -5.98 4.91
CA CYS A 181 14.33 -4.94 4.98
C CYS A 181 14.83 -4.80 6.43
N PRO A 182 15.61 -5.76 6.96
CA PRO A 182 15.97 -5.80 8.38
C PRO A 182 16.93 -4.69 8.81
N ASP A 183 17.79 -4.20 7.91
CA ASP A 183 18.76 -3.15 8.22
C ASP A 183 18.08 -1.77 8.30
N ALA A 184 17.90 -1.27 9.52
CA ALA A 184 17.27 0.02 9.78
C ALA A 184 18.13 1.23 9.34
N ASN A 185 19.44 1.05 9.13
CA ASN A 185 20.30 2.10 8.62
C ASN A 185 20.14 2.28 7.10
N GLN A 186 19.91 1.19 6.40
CA GLN A 186 19.63 1.21 4.95
C GLN A 186 18.16 1.52 4.65
N TYR A 187 17.23 0.94 5.43
CA TYR A 187 15.77 1.05 5.18
C TYR A 187 15.06 1.64 6.39
N ARG A 188 14.91 2.96 6.37
CA ARG A 188 14.17 3.68 7.41
C ARG A 188 12.68 3.63 7.09
N ILE A 189 11.85 3.20 8.06
CA ILE A 189 10.40 3.18 7.92
C ILE A 189 9.80 4.35 8.72
N LEU A 190 8.97 5.15 8.06
CA LEU A 190 8.18 6.23 8.65
C LEU A 190 6.71 5.94 8.44
N ILE A 191 5.89 6.11 9.49
CA ILE A 191 4.45 5.84 9.46
C ILE A 191 3.71 7.15 9.67
N TYR A 192 2.72 7.41 8.81
CA TYR A 192 1.82 8.55 8.85
C TYR A 192 0.38 8.03 8.92
N ALA A 193 -0.30 8.27 10.08
CA ALA A 193 -1.63 7.74 10.38
C ALA A 193 -2.57 8.82 10.96
#